data_b83bd949f7598bfe2a7f5178f95acbfd
#
_entry.id   b83bd949f7598bfe2a7f5178f95acbfd
#
_cell.length_a   1.000
_cell.length_b   1.000
_cell.length_c   1.000
_cell.angle_alpha   90.00
_cell.angle_beta   90.00
_cell.angle_gamma   90.00
#
_symmetry.space_group_name_H-M   'P 1'
#
loop_
_entity.id
_entity.type
_entity.pdbx_description
1 polymer ?
#
loop_
_entity_poly.entity_id
_entity_poly.type
_entity_poly.pdbx_seq_one_letter_code
_entity_poly.pdbx_strand_id
1 'polypeptide(L)'
;MLRSVKQRTDLTKISDADVLAEMTKCVFRSGFVWKIIEAKWPGFQSAFSDFDVMHCAMLADEDLEVLQANAEIVRHGKKIASVRANAHYILNVRADHGSFSKFLSQWPDDDFIGLWEHMRKNGSRLGGQTGRYFLRFIGYDTPMLSRDVVTALIKAGVVDKEPTSKKAQQSVQNAFIAWQHESRRSLKEISRVLALSTD
;
A
#
# COMPACT_ATOMS: atom_id res chain seq x y z
N MET A 1 -8.75 -20.67 16.56
CA MET A 1 -9.21 -19.36 17.09
C MET A 1 -8.53 -18.24 16.31
N LEU A 2 -9.24 -17.50 15.46
CA LEU A 2 -8.68 -16.34 14.74
C LEU A 2 -8.41 -15.24 15.78
N ARG A 3 -7.14 -14.87 15.97
CA ARG A 3 -6.80 -13.69 16.79
C ARG A 3 -7.55 -12.48 16.24
N SER A 4 -8.24 -11.77 17.13
CA SER A 4 -8.92 -10.50 16.85
C SER A 4 -8.00 -9.61 16.02
N VAL A 5 -8.47 -9.19 14.84
CA VAL A 5 -7.79 -8.19 14.03
C VAL A 5 -7.88 -6.87 14.78
N LYS A 6 -6.75 -6.19 15.02
CA LYS A 6 -6.71 -4.85 15.62
C LYS A 6 -7.80 -3.98 14.99
N GLN A 7 -8.56 -3.29 15.85
CA GLN A 7 -9.56 -2.30 15.44
C GLN A 7 -9.02 -1.37 14.33
N ARG A 8 -9.91 -0.92 13.47
CA ARG A 8 -9.67 0.08 12.41
C ARG A 8 -8.81 1.20 12.99
N THR A 9 -7.58 1.32 12.52
CA THR A 9 -6.73 2.47 12.88
C THR A 9 -7.48 3.72 12.45
N ASP A 10 -7.54 4.71 13.33
CA ASP A 10 -8.15 5.99 12.99
C ASP A 10 -7.25 6.67 11.94
N LEU A 11 -7.60 6.49 10.67
CA LEU A 11 -6.82 7.02 9.55
C LEU A 11 -6.64 8.54 9.64
N THR A 12 -7.57 9.24 10.29
CA THR A 12 -7.51 10.71 10.40
C THR A 12 -6.33 11.22 11.22
N LYS A 13 -5.70 10.35 12.00
CA LYS A 13 -4.52 10.67 12.83
C LYS A 13 -3.18 10.43 12.15
N ILE A 14 -3.17 9.88 10.94
CA ILE A 14 -1.95 9.56 10.21
C ILE A 14 -1.53 10.82 9.43
N SER A 15 -0.34 11.31 9.68
CA SER A 15 0.22 12.46 8.95
C SER A 15 0.64 12.09 7.53
N ASP A 16 0.75 13.08 6.64
CA ASP A 16 1.28 12.86 5.29
C ASP A 16 2.74 12.38 5.31
N ALA A 17 3.51 12.74 6.34
CA ALA A 17 4.87 12.24 6.56
C ALA A 17 4.86 10.73 6.88
N ASP A 18 3.96 10.28 7.77
CA ASP A 18 3.79 8.85 8.08
C ASP A 18 3.33 8.07 6.84
N VAL A 19 2.47 8.66 6.02
CA VAL A 19 2.03 8.08 4.74
C VAL A 19 3.22 7.88 3.80
N LEU A 20 4.07 8.92 3.62
CA LEU A 20 5.26 8.84 2.77
C LEU A 20 6.27 7.82 3.31
N ALA A 21 6.48 7.79 4.61
CA ALA A 21 7.33 6.84 5.31
C ALA A 21 6.87 5.39 5.03
N GLU A 22 5.58 5.10 5.20
CA GLU A 22 5.06 3.74 4.98
C GLU A 22 5.05 3.35 3.49
N MET A 23 4.73 4.28 2.57
CA MET A 23 4.90 4.06 1.12
C MET A 23 6.34 3.66 0.80
N THR A 24 7.31 4.42 1.31
CA THR A 24 8.75 4.17 1.13
C THR A 24 9.13 2.80 1.69
N LYS A 25 8.70 2.49 2.89
CA LYS A 25 8.97 1.21 3.56
C LYS A 25 8.46 0.02 2.74
N CYS A 26 7.23 0.11 2.23
CA CYS A 26 6.64 -0.92 1.37
C CYS A 26 7.37 -1.06 0.03
N VAL A 27 7.75 0.05 -0.59
CA VAL A 27 8.54 0.04 -1.83
C VAL A 27 9.90 -0.62 -1.60
N PHE A 28 10.59 -0.31 -0.51
CA PHE A 28 11.90 -0.91 -0.23
C PHE A 28 11.81 -2.37 0.19
N ARG A 29 10.77 -2.79 0.91
CA ARG A 29 10.50 -4.19 1.25
C ARG A 29 10.23 -5.08 0.02
N SER A 30 9.73 -4.52 -1.07
CA SER A 30 9.48 -5.26 -2.31
C SER A 30 10.80 -5.75 -2.93
N GLY A 31 11.01 -7.07 -2.94
CA GLY A 31 12.22 -7.70 -3.47
C GLY A 31 13.46 -7.60 -2.58
N PHE A 32 13.32 -7.21 -1.32
CA PHE A 32 14.39 -7.23 -0.32
C PHE A 32 13.97 -7.99 0.95
N VAL A 33 14.95 -8.43 1.72
CA VAL A 33 14.71 -9.02 3.04
C VAL A 33 14.23 -7.93 3.98
N TRP A 34 13.02 -8.05 4.50
CA TRP A 34 12.37 -7.02 5.31
C TRP A 34 13.19 -6.63 6.55
N LYS A 35 13.84 -7.60 7.18
CA LYS A 35 14.71 -7.37 8.36
C LYS A 35 15.84 -6.37 8.07
N ILE A 36 16.37 -6.35 6.83
CA ILE A 36 17.40 -5.38 6.42
C ILE A 36 16.82 -3.97 6.36
N ILE A 37 15.59 -3.82 5.82
CA ILE A 37 14.92 -2.52 5.76
C ILE A 37 14.63 -2.00 7.17
N GLU A 38 14.15 -2.87 8.07
CA GLU A 38 13.92 -2.49 9.48
C GLU A 38 15.21 -2.04 10.17
N ALA A 39 16.30 -2.77 10.02
CA ALA A 39 17.59 -2.43 10.63
C ALA A 39 18.15 -1.08 10.12
N LYS A 40 17.89 -0.74 8.84
CA LYS A 40 18.34 0.52 8.23
C LYS A 40 17.32 1.65 8.36
N TRP A 41 16.17 1.42 9.00
CA TRP A 41 15.09 2.42 9.03
C TRP A 41 15.50 3.77 9.66
N PRO A 42 16.28 3.83 10.75
CA PRO A 42 16.80 5.11 11.26
C PRO A 42 17.63 5.90 10.23
N GLY A 43 18.42 5.20 9.39
CA GLY A 43 19.15 5.81 8.29
C GLY A 43 18.21 6.40 7.23
N PHE A 44 17.11 5.72 6.91
CA PHE A 44 16.09 6.26 6.02
C PHE A 44 15.43 7.51 6.59
N GLN A 45 15.05 7.51 7.87
CA GLN A 45 14.46 8.67 8.53
C GLN A 45 15.40 9.89 8.45
N SER A 46 16.67 9.71 8.81
CA SER A 46 17.67 10.78 8.70
C SER A 46 17.86 11.24 7.25
N ALA A 47 18.00 10.30 6.30
CA ALA A 47 18.28 10.61 4.90
C ALA A 47 17.14 11.36 4.18
N PHE A 48 15.89 11.20 4.64
CA PHE A 48 14.70 11.82 4.07
C PHE A 48 14.02 12.82 5.04
N SER A 49 14.76 13.37 6.02
CA SER A 49 14.28 14.38 6.97
C SER A 49 12.95 13.98 7.62
N ASP A 50 12.91 12.77 8.22
CA ASP A 50 11.72 12.16 8.81
C ASP A 50 10.51 12.13 7.85
N PHE A 51 10.80 12.02 6.56
CA PHE A 51 9.82 11.99 5.47
C PHE A 51 8.96 13.25 5.37
N ASP A 52 9.53 14.42 5.74
CA ASP A 52 8.88 15.69 5.45
C ASP A 52 8.53 15.76 3.95
N VAL A 53 7.24 15.90 3.67
CA VAL A 53 6.73 15.74 2.30
C VAL A 53 7.22 16.86 1.39
N MET A 54 7.32 18.09 1.91
CA MET A 54 7.83 19.22 1.13
C MET A 54 9.31 19.06 0.84
N HIS A 55 10.10 18.72 1.85
CA HIS A 55 11.52 18.44 1.69
C HIS A 55 11.75 17.33 0.66
N CYS A 56 11.07 16.20 0.82
CA CYS A 56 11.20 15.07 -0.12
C CYS A 56 10.78 15.40 -1.55
N ALA A 57 9.76 16.24 -1.73
CA ALA A 57 9.33 16.69 -3.05
C ALA A 57 10.33 17.63 -3.73
N MET A 58 11.08 18.41 -2.94
CA MET A 58 12.05 19.39 -3.43
C MET A 58 13.45 18.82 -3.67
N LEU A 59 13.69 17.53 -3.39
CA LEU A 59 14.99 16.90 -3.66
C LEU A 59 15.39 17.09 -5.14
N ALA A 60 16.57 17.63 -5.38
CA ALA A 60 17.14 17.75 -6.73
C ALA A 60 17.73 16.42 -7.21
N ASP A 61 18.17 16.34 -8.45
CA ASP A 61 18.78 15.10 -8.97
C ASP A 61 20.13 14.84 -8.30
N GLU A 62 20.87 15.89 -7.96
CA GLU A 62 22.13 15.84 -7.21
C GLU A 62 21.91 15.25 -5.79
N ASP A 63 20.81 15.60 -5.12
CA ASP A 63 20.46 15.02 -3.82
C ASP A 63 20.18 13.52 -3.93
N LEU A 64 19.49 13.11 -5.02
CA LEU A 64 19.24 11.68 -5.25
C LEU A 64 20.54 10.91 -5.53
N GLU A 65 21.55 11.52 -6.18
CA GLU A 65 22.87 10.92 -6.35
C GLU A 65 23.60 10.73 -5.02
N VAL A 66 23.58 11.75 -4.16
CA VAL A 66 24.13 11.68 -2.79
C VAL A 66 23.44 10.57 -1.99
N LEU A 67 22.10 10.47 -2.06
CA LEU A 67 21.34 9.42 -1.40
C LEU A 67 21.69 8.01 -1.95
N GLN A 68 22.03 7.88 -3.23
CA GLN A 68 22.48 6.61 -3.80
C GLN A 68 23.87 6.19 -3.31
N ALA A 69 24.71 7.13 -2.86
CA ALA A 69 25.99 6.85 -2.24
C ALA A 69 25.88 6.56 -0.73
N ASN A 70 24.76 6.91 -0.09
CA ASN A 70 24.56 6.77 1.35
C ASN A 70 24.49 5.29 1.77
N ALA A 71 25.46 4.83 2.57
CA ALA A 71 25.53 3.46 3.08
C ALA A 71 24.50 3.15 4.19
N GLU A 72 23.93 4.17 4.84
CA GLU A 72 22.94 3.99 5.91
C GLU A 72 21.57 3.54 5.38
N ILE A 73 21.31 3.69 4.07
CA ILE A 73 20.10 3.23 3.42
C ILE A 73 20.40 2.13 2.39
N VAL A 74 19.34 1.52 1.83
CA VAL A 74 19.49 0.59 0.71
C VAL A 74 19.68 1.38 -0.58
N ARG A 75 20.85 1.24 -1.19
CA ARG A 75 21.30 1.97 -2.38
C ARG A 75 20.65 1.44 -3.66
N HIS A 76 19.41 1.83 -3.91
CA HIS A 76 18.64 1.43 -5.09
C HIS A 76 18.01 2.68 -5.74
N GLY A 77 18.67 3.26 -6.75
CA GLY A 77 18.32 4.55 -7.35
C GLY A 77 16.84 4.72 -7.71
N LYS A 78 16.25 3.72 -8.40
CA LYS A 78 14.82 3.78 -8.78
C LYS A 78 13.87 3.80 -7.56
N LYS A 79 14.25 3.21 -6.43
CA LYS A 79 13.44 3.26 -5.19
C LYS A 79 13.67 4.56 -4.44
N ILE A 80 14.89 5.07 -4.43
CA ILE A 80 15.22 6.38 -3.89
C ILE A 80 14.43 7.46 -4.64
N ALA A 81 14.48 7.49 -5.97
CA ALA A 81 13.71 8.43 -6.78
C ALA A 81 12.19 8.32 -6.57
N SER A 82 11.68 7.12 -6.21
CA SER A 82 10.25 6.97 -5.93
C SER A 82 9.79 7.70 -4.68
N VAL A 83 10.68 8.05 -3.74
CA VAL A 83 10.32 8.85 -2.54
C VAL A 83 9.91 10.24 -2.97
N ARG A 84 10.71 10.92 -3.80
CA ARG A 84 10.38 12.23 -4.38
C ARG A 84 9.07 12.18 -5.17
N ALA A 85 8.91 11.19 -6.03
CA ALA A 85 7.69 11.05 -6.83
C ALA A 85 6.44 10.82 -5.97
N ASN A 86 6.54 10.02 -4.90
CA ASN A 86 5.43 9.78 -3.97
C ASN A 86 5.14 11.00 -3.09
N ALA A 87 6.16 11.80 -2.74
CA ALA A 87 5.96 13.09 -2.07
C ALA A 87 5.12 14.03 -2.96
N HIS A 88 5.44 14.17 -4.25
CA HIS A 88 4.61 14.93 -5.19
C HIS A 88 3.19 14.37 -5.30
N TYR A 89 3.02 13.05 -5.33
CA TYR A 89 1.70 12.42 -5.33
C TYR A 89 0.89 12.81 -4.09
N ILE A 90 1.50 12.79 -2.90
CA ILE A 90 0.86 13.21 -1.66
C ILE A 90 0.49 14.70 -1.70
N LEU A 91 1.38 15.57 -2.21
CA LEU A 91 1.10 17.00 -2.36
C LEU A 91 -0.10 17.28 -3.27
N ASN A 92 -0.20 16.57 -4.40
CA ASN A 92 -1.33 16.69 -5.30
C ASN A 92 -2.64 16.26 -4.62
N VAL A 93 -2.64 15.11 -3.94
CA VAL A 93 -3.81 14.64 -3.18
C VAL A 93 -4.17 15.62 -2.06
N ARG A 94 -3.16 16.20 -1.38
CA ARG A 94 -3.39 17.19 -0.32
C ARG A 94 -4.04 18.47 -0.84
N ALA A 95 -3.68 18.91 -2.04
CA ALA A 95 -4.27 20.09 -2.67
C ALA A 95 -5.78 19.93 -2.89
N ASP A 96 -6.23 18.72 -3.29
CA ASP A 96 -7.63 18.45 -3.61
C ASP A 96 -8.45 18.02 -2.38
N HIS A 97 -7.83 17.33 -1.42
CA HIS A 97 -8.54 16.66 -0.31
C HIS A 97 -8.13 17.15 1.09
N GLY A 98 -7.09 17.98 1.20
CA GLY A 98 -6.54 18.50 2.46
C GLY A 98 -5.49 17.60 3.12
N SER A 99 -5.57 16.27 3.00
CA SER A 99 -4.53 15.32 3.39
C SER A 99 -4.73 13.98 2.68
N PHE A 100 -3.67 13.16 2.63
CA PHE A 100 -3.77 11.81 2.05
C PHE A 100 -4.69 10.90 2.89
N SER A 101 -4.66 11.03 4.19
CA SER A 101 -5.53 10.30 5.12
C SER A 101 -7.00 10.64 4.90
N LYS A 102 -7.32 11.92 4.68
CA LYS A 102 -8.67 12.37 4.38
C LYS A 102 -9.14 11.84 3.01
N PHE A 103 -8.29 11.88 2.01
CA PHE A 103 -8.54 11.26 0.70
C PHE A 103 -8.93 9.78 0.85
N LEU A 104 -8.14 8.99 1.60
CA LEU A 104 -8.44 7.59 1.84
C LEU A 104 -9.75 7.39 2.60
N SER A 105 -10.06 8.26 3.57
CA SER A 105 -11.31 8.16 4.35
C SER A 105 -12.56 8.50 3.55
N GLN A 106 -12.41 9.25 2.46
CA GLN A 106 -13.48 9.65 1.54
C GLN A 106 -13.63 8.70 0.34
N TRP A 107 -12.69 7.78 0.15
CA TRP A 107 -12.79 6.81 -0.95
C TRP A 107 -13.95 5.83 -0.69
N PRO A 108 -14.76 5.50 -1.73
CA PRO A 108 -15.88 4.56 -1.55
C PRO A 108 -15.41 3.22 -0.98
N ASP A 109 -16.09 2.76 0.07
CA ASP A 109 -15.73 1.52 0.79
C ASP A 109 -15.85 0.26 -0.09
N ASP A 110 -16.66 0.33 -1.14
CA ASP A 110 -16.94 -0.75 -2.10
C ASP A 110 -16.06 -0.70 -3.35
N ASP A 111 -15.15 0.29 -3.48
CA ASP A 111 -14.28 0.46 -4.66
C ASP A 111 -12.79 0.34 -4.33
N PHE A 112 -12.37 -0.77 -3.76
CA PHE A 112 -10.94 -0.99 -3.49
C PHE A 112 -10.10 -1.21 -4.77
N ILE A 113 -10.71 -1.72 -5.86
CA ILE A 113 -10.03 -1.87 -7.16
C ILE A 113 -9.71 -0.50 -7.77
N GLY A 114 -10.66 0.43 -7.73
CA GLY A 114 -10.44 1.80 -8.16
C GLY A 114 -9.32 2.49 -7.38
N LEU A 115 -9.28 2.29 -6.05
CA LEU A 115 -8.19 2.82 -5.21
C LEU A 115 -6.82 2.24 -5.61
N TRP A 116 -6.73 0.91 -5.84
CA TRP A 116 -5.48 0.30 -6.27
C TRP A 116 -5.01 0.83 -7.63
N GLU A 117 -5.95 1.02 -8.56
CA GLU A 117 -5.66 1.59 -9.87
C GLU A 117 -5.23 3.06 -9.78
N HIS A 118 -5.91 3.85 -8.94
CA HIS A 118 -5.53 5.23 -8.66
C HIS A 118 -4.09 5.31 -8.14
N MET A 119 -3.74 4.48 -7.14
CA MET A 119 -2.39 4.43 -6.57
C MET A 119 -1.35 3.95 -7.59
N ARG A 120 -1.69 2.95 -8.41
CA ARG A 120 -0.82 2.45 -9.48
C ARG A 120 -0.50 3.52 -10.52
N LYS A 121 -1.49 4.36 -10.86
CA LYS A 121 -1.39 5.39 -11.89
C LYS A 121 -0.65 6.65 -11.41
N ASN A 122 -0.93 7.07 -10.19
CA ASN A 122 -0.46 8.36 -9.65
C ASN A 122 0.74 8.22 -8.73
N GLY A 123 0.90 7.07 -8.06
CA GLY A 123 2.04 6.79 -7.20
C GLY A 123 3.17 6.06 -7.93
N SER A 124 4.38 6.27 -7.47
CA SER A 124 5.57 5.59 -8.00
C SER A 124 5.80 4.27 -7.26
N ARG A 125 5.80 3.15 -8.01
CA ARG A 125 6.03 1.79 -7.49
C ARG A 125 4.98 1.31 -6.47
N LEU A 126 3.79 1.90 -6.48
CA LEU A 126 2.66 1.53 -5.61
C LEU A 126 1.64 0.61 -6.30
N GLY A 127 1.97 0.02 -7.43
CA GLY A 127 1.14 -0.99 -8.08
C GLY A 127 1.23 -2.38 -7.43
N GLY A 128 0.27 -3.24 -7.73
CA GLY A 128 0.25 -4.64 -7.32
C GLY A 128 0.28 -4.82 -5.80
N GLN A 129 1.08 -5.75 -5.32
CA GLN A 129 1.15 -6.07 -3.88
C GLN A 129 1.71 -4.92 -3.03
N THR A 130 2.62 -4.10 -3.57
CA THR A 130 3.24 -3.00 -2.81
C THR A 130 2.21 -2.00 -2.29
N GLY A 131 1.30 -1.54 -3.16
CA GLY A 131 0.23 -0.63 -2.74
C GLY A 131 -0.77 -1.26 -1.79
N ARG A 132 -1.09 -2.55 -1.97
CA ARG A 132 -1.99 -3.29 -1.07
C ARG A 132 -1.36 -3.45 0.33
N TYR A 133 -0.06 -3.76 0.42
CA TYR A 133 0.66 -3.80 1.69
C TYR A 133 0.67 -2.43 2.38
N PHE A 134 0.96 -1.36 1.62
CA PHE A 134 0.90 -0.01 2.14
C PHE A 134 -0.46 0.29 2.78
N LEU A 135 -1.57 0.09 2.07
CA LEU A 135 -2.91 0.29 2.60
C LEU A 135 -3.17 -0.52 3.88
N ARG A 136 -2.72 -1.79 3.90
CA ARG A 136 -2.86 -2.67 5.07
C ARG A 136 -2.07 -2.18 6.28
N PHE A 137 -0.86 -1.68 6.07
CA PHE A 137 0.02 -1.25 7.16
C PHE A 137 -0.42 0.08 7.78
N ILE A 138 -0.96 0.99 6.98
CA ILE A 138 -1.59 2.21 7.52
C ILE A 138 -2.97 1.97 8.14
N GLY A 139 -3.51 0.76 8.07
CA GLY A 139 -4.79 0.39 8.70
C GLY A 139 -6.02 0.52 7.80
N TYR A 140 -5.87 0.81 6.51
CA TYR A 140 -6.97 0.81 5.56
C TYR A 140 -7.49 -0.62 5.31
N ASP A 141 -8.82 -0.78 5.29
CA ASP A 141 -9.43 -2.09 5.04
C ASP A 141 -9.42 -2.43 3.56
N THR A 142 -8.53 -3.30 3.15
CA THR A 142 -8.37 -3.74 1.77
C THR A 142 -8.01 -5.23 1.73
N PRO A 143 -8.47 -6.01 0.73
CA PRO A 143 -8.06 -7.39 0.58
C PRO A 143 -6.61 -7.50 0.09
N MET A 144 -5.97 -8.64 0.38
CA MET A 144 -4.72 -9.05 -0.25
C MET A 144 -5.05 -10.17 -1.25
N LEU A 145 -4.54 -10.06 -2.45
CA LEU A 145 -4.61 -11.14 -3.44
C LEU A 145 -3.26 -11.89 -3.44
N SER A 146 -2.98 -12.60 -2.33
CA SER A 146 -1.87 -13.55 -2.28
C SER A 146 -2.15 -14.74 -3.19
N ARG A 147 -1.15 -15.58 -3.42
CA ARG A 147 -1.31 -16.82 -4.20
C ARG A 147 -2.45 -17.68 -3.65
N ASP A 148 -2.50 -17.84 -2.32
CA ASP A 148 -3.53 -18.67 -1.66
C ASP A 148 -4.92 -18.05 -1.82
N VAL A 149 -5.06 -16.73 -1.64
CA VAL A 149 -6.32 -16.02 -1.89
C VAL A 149 -6.78 -16.17 -3.33
N VAL A 150 -5.88 -16.05 -4.30
CA VAL A 150 -6.22 -16.28 -5.72
C VAL A 150 -6.65 -17.73 -5.96
N THR A 151 -5.96 -18.70 -5.36
CA THR A 151 -6.35 -20.12 -5.42
C THR A 151 -7.76 -20.34 -4.84
N ALA A 152 -8.07 -19.73 -3.70
CA ALA A 152 -9.40 -19.79 -3.10
C ALA A 152 -10.48 -19.16 -4.00
N LEU A 153 -10.19 -18.02 -4.63
CA LEU A 153 -11.10 -17.35 -5.56
C LEU A 153 -11.39 -18.21 -6.80
N ILE A 154 -10.39 -18.93 -7.30
CA ILE A 154 -10.55 -19.88 -8.40
C ILE A 154 -11.41 -21.08 -7.96
N LYS A 155 -11.12 -21.67 -6.80
CA LYS A 155 -11.93 -22.77 -6.23
C LYS A 155 -13.39 -22.36 -6.00
N ALA A 156 -13.63 -21.10 -5.63
CA ALA A 156 -14.98 -20.55 -5.43
C ALA A 156 -15.68 -20.14 -6.75
N GLY A 157 -15.05 -20.31 -7.91
CA GLY A 157 -15.63 -19.95 -9.21
C GLY A 157 -15.77 -18.44 -9.46
N VAL A 158 -15.08 -17.60 -8.68
CA VAL A 158 -15.10 -16.14 -8.85
C VAL A 158 -14.30 -15.71 -10.07
N VAL A 159 -13.18 -16.39 -10.31
CA VAL A 159 -12.29 -16.20 -11.46
C VAL A 159 -11.71 -17.55 -11.90
N ASP A 160 -11.32 -17.65 -13.18
CA ASP A 160 -10.72 -18.89 -13.72
C ASP A 160 -9.20 -18.92 -13.57
N LYS A 161 -8.57 -17.76 -13.38
CA LYS A 161 -7.12 -17.57 -13.26
C LYS A 161 -6.80 -16.29 -12.49
N GLU A 162 -5.52 -15.97 -12.34
CA GLU A 162 -5.08 -14.73 -11.71
C GLU A 162 -5.81 -13.49 -12.30
N PRO A 163 -6.45 -12.64 -11.47
CA PRO A 163 -7.32 -11.56 -11.94
C PRO A 163 -6.51 -10.34 -12.40
N THR A 164 -5.97 -10.41 -13.61
CA THR A 164 -5.19 -9.32 -14.22
C THR A 164 -6.03 -8.40 -15.11
N SER A 165 -7.14 -8.90 -15.67
CA SER A 165 -8.05 -8.09 -16.48
C SER A 165 -9.01 -7.27 -15.62
N LYS A 166 -9.47 -6.12 -16.14
CA LYS A 166 -10.47 -5.27 -15.46
C LYS A 166 -11.75 -6.06 -15.11
N LYS A 167 -12.22 -6.91 -16.02
CA LYS A 167 -13.41 -7.77 -15.79
C LYS A 167 -13.18 -8.73 -14.62
N ALA A 168 -12.03 -9.41 -14.58
CA ALA A 168 -11.71 -10.34 -13.50
C ALA A 168 -11.53 -9.60 -12.16
N GLN A 169 -10.89 -8.43 -12.16
CA GLN A 169 -10.77 -7.59 -10.97
C GLN A 169 -12.14 -7.14 -10.45
N GLN A 170 -13.06 -6.75 -11.34
CA GLN A 170 -14.42 -6.41 -10.96
C GLN A 170 -15.18 -7.61 -10.35
N SER A 171 -15.01 -8.82 -10.91
CA SER A 171 -15.58 -10.03 -10.31
C SER A 171 -15.07 -10.28 -8.90
N VAL A 172 -13.75 -10.06 -8.67
CA VAL A 172 -13.15 -10.15 -7.34
C VAL A 172 -13.76 -9.12 -6.39
N GLN A 173 -13.88 -7.86 -6.82
CA GLN A 173 -14.49 -6.80 -6.01
C GLN A 173 -15.91 -7.17 -5.60
N ASN A 174 -16.73 -7.55 -6.56
CA ASN A 174 -18.11 -7.92 -6.30
C ASN A 174 -18.23 -9.09 -5.29
N ALA A 175 -17.39 -10.12 -5.42
CA ALA A 175 -17.37 -11.25 -4.49
C ALA A 175 -16.97 -10.81 -3.07
N PHE A 176 -15.91 -10.01 -2.93
CA PHE A 176 -15.48 -9.53 -1.61
C PHE A 176 -16.53 -8.66 -0.94
N ILE A 177 -17.21 -7.78 -1.70
CA ILE A 177 -18.27 -6.92 -1.17
C ILE A 177 -19.49 -7.76 -0.75
N ALA A 178 -19.91 -8.74 -1.56
CA ALA A 178 -20.97 -9.67 -1.19
C ALA A 178 -20.64 -10.41 0.12
N TRP A 179 -19.45 -10.98 0.22
CA TRP A 179 -19.01 -11.68 1.44
C TRP A 179 -18.89 -10.75 2.65
N GLN A 180 -18.50 -9.50 2.46
CA GLN A 180 -18.47 -8.49 3.53
C GLN A 180 -19.90 -8.24 4.07
N HIS A 181 -20.88 -8.07 3.20
CA HIS A 181 -22.27 -7.89 3.58
C HIS A 181 -22.87 -9.10 4.31
N GLU A 182 -22.60 -10.31 3.78
CA GLU A 182 -23.12 -11.55 4.36
C GLU A 182 -22.48 -11.90 5.71
N SER A 183 -21.15 -11.80 5.79
CA SER A 183 -20.40 -12.23 6.97
C SER A 183 -20.20 -11.14 8.03
N ARG A 184 -20.41 -9.88 7.68
CA ARG A 184 -20.07 -8.68 8.48
C ARG A 184 -18.60 -8.61 8.88
N ARG A 185 -17.72 -9.24 8.11
CA ARG A 185 -16.27 -9.22 8.30
C ARG A 185 -15.64 -8.14 7.44
N SER A 186 -14.51 -7.60 7.89
CA SER A 186 -13.69 -6.71 7.09
C SER A 186 -13.10 -7.42 5.86
N LEU A 187 -12.76 -6.68 4.81
CA LEU A 187 -12.10 -7.21 3.60
C LEU A 187 -10.77 -7.90 3.97
N LYS A 188 -10.09 -7.37 4.97
CA LYS A 188 -8.86 -7.93 5.55
C LYS A 188 -9.10 -9.30 6.17
N GLU A 189 -10.18 -9.47 6.92
CA GLU A 189 -10.53 -10.75 7.56
C GLU A 189 -10.96 -11.78 6.53
N ILE A 190 -11.78 -11.38 5.55
CA ILE A 190 -12.20 -12.25 4.43
C ILE A 190 -10.96 -12.75 3.69
N SER A 191 -10.03 -11.85 3.33
CA SER A 191 -8.78 -12.21 2.68
C SER A 191 -7.98 -13.25 3.47
N ARG A 192 -7.96 -13.13 4.81
CA ARG A 192 -7.28 -14.09 5.70
C ARG A 192 -8.00 -15.45 5.75
N VAL A 193 -9.33 -15.44 5.81
CA VAL A 193 -10.13 -16.68 5.77
C VAL A 193 -9.87 -17.43 4.47
N LEU A 194 -9.93 -16.74 3.33
CA LEU A 194 -9.64 -17.33 2.02
C LEU A 194 -8.22 -17.92 1.95
N ALA A 195 -7.21 -17.21 2.46
CA ALA A 195 -5.84 -17.70 2.47
C ALA A 195 -5.68 -18.99 3.29
N LEU A 196 -6.43 -19.15 4.39
CA LEU A 196 -6.40 -20.32 5.25
C LEU A 196 -7.30 -21.49 4.79
N SER A 197 -8.16 -21.26 3.78
CA SER A 197 -9.05 -22.29 3.24
C SER A 197 -8.43 -23.12 2.11
N THR A 198 -7.17 -22.87 1.78
CA THR A 198 -6.47 -23.55 0.68
C THR A 198 -5.51 -24.66 1.14
N ASP A 199 -5.35 -24.80 2.45
CA ASP A 199 -4.55 -25.86 3.08
C ASP A 199 -5.26 -27.23 3.03
#